data_2f7d57c2e10df22d3cc51a1e73dba4c4
#
_entry.id   2f7d57c2e10df22d3cc51a1e73dba4c4
#
_cell.length_a   1.000
_cell.length_b   1.000
_cell.length_c   1.000
_cell.angle_alpha   90.00
_cell.angle_beta   90.00
_cell.angle_gamma   90.00
#
_symmetry.space_group_name_H-M   'P 1'
#
loop_
_entity.id
_entity.type
_entity.pdbx_description
1 polymer ?
#
loop_
_entity_poly.entity_id
_entity_poly.type
_entity_poly.pdbx_seq_one_letter_code
_entity_poly.pdbx_strand_id
1 'polypeptide(L)'
;ALTKAMEAHDISTPERQAAFLAQIGHESGRLKYVRELWGPTAAQKGYEGRADLGNTVPGDGFKYRGRGLIQTTGRHNYLKTGMALGLDLIEHPELLEHPENAANSAAWFWEEHGLNELADAGDFIRITRRINGGVNGLAERQALLQTATEALA
;
A
#
# COMPACT_ATOMS: atom_id res chain seq x y z
N ALA A 1 14.56 3.31 -4.63
CA ALA A 1 13.19 3.04 -5.16
C ALA A 1 12.16 4.00 -4.59
N LEU A 2 12.12 4.19 -3.28
CA LEU A 2 11.13 5.08 -2.64
C LEU A 2 11.28 6.54 -3.07
N THR A 3 12.50 7.05 -3.16
CA THR A 3 12.75 8.43 -3.57
C THR A 3 12.16 8.71 -4.95
N LYS A 4 12.43 7.84 -5.92
CA LYS A 4 11.91 7.99 -7.28
C LYS A 4 10.40 7.88 -7.33
N ALA A 5 9.83 6.95 -6.57
CA ALA A 5 8.38 6.76 -6.51
C ALA A 5 7.70 8.00 -5.92
N MET A 6 8.24 8.56 -4.85
CA MET A 6 7.72 9.79 -4.25
C MET A 6 7.78 10.96 -5.22
N GLU A 7 8.89 11.14 -5.93
CA GLU A 7 9.03 12.19 -6.94
C GLU A 7 8.00 12.04 -8.06
N ALA A 8 7.79 10.83 -8.55
CA ALA A 8 6.86 10.56 -9.66
C ALA A 8 5.39 10.81 -9.29
N HIS A 9 5.05 10.76 -8.01
CA HIS A 9 3.66 10.87 -7.53
C HIS A 9 3.41 12.07 -6.64
N ASP A 10 4.24 13.11 -6.78
CA ASP A 10 4.08 14.40 -6.10
C ASP A 10 4.10 14.32 -4.57
N ILE A 11 4.79 13.33 -4.04
CA ILE A 11 5.05 13.22 -2.60
C ILE A 11 6.34 13.99 -2.32
N SER A 12 6.25 15.32 -2.42
CA SER A 12 7.42 16.18 -2.60
C SER A 12 7.73 17.09 -1.40
N THR A 13 6.78 17.27 -0.48
CA THR A 13 7.02 18.09 0.71
C THR A 13 7.38 17.22 1.91
N PRO A 14 8.08 17.77 2.92
CA PRO A 14 8.38 17.01 4.13
C PRO A 14 7.12 16.44 4.81
N GLU A 15 6.03 17.18 4.82
CA GLU A 15 4.75 16.74 5.40
C GLU A 15 4.18 15.54 4.65
N ARG A 16 4.17 15.59 3.32
CA ARG A 16 3.70 14.49 2.47
C ARG A 16 4.60 13.26 2.62
N GLN A 17 5.90 13.47 2.58
CA GLN A 17 6.90 12.40 2.71
C GLN A 17 6.81 11.72 4.07
N ALA A 18 6.72 12.50 5.16
CA ALA A 18 6.63 11.94 6.50
C ALA A 18 5.34 11.10 6.67
N ALA A 19 4.21 11.62 6.20
CA ALA A 19 2.94 10.91 6.28
C ALA A 19 2.98 9.61 5.46
N PHE A 20 3.50 9.66 4.25
CA PHE A 20 3.65 8.49 3.38
C PHE A 20 4.54 7.43 4.00
N LEU A 21 5.74 7.83 4.45
CA LEU A 21 6.71 6.90 5.04
C LEU A 21 6.17 6.25 6.32
N ALA A 22 5.43 7.01 7.14
CA ALA A 22 4.81 6.47 8.34
C ALA A 22 3.79 5.38 8.01
N GLN A 23 2.95 5.60 7.00
CA GLN A 23 1.92 4.65 6.63
C GLN A 23 2.52 3.38 6.00
N ILE A 24 3.40 3.52 5.03
CA ILE A 24 4.04 2.34 4.42
C ILE A 24 4.95 1.61 5.39
N GLY A 25 5.58 2.33 6.31
CA GLY A 25 6.39 1.73 7.37
C GLY A 25 5.56 0.81 8.26
N HIS A 26 4.37 1.24 8.64
CA HIS A 26 3.45 0.39 9.40
C HIS A 26 2.93 -0.78 8.56
N GLU A 27 2.43 -0.51 7.36
CA GLU A 27 1.81 -1.52 6.50
C GLU A 27 2.78 -2.63 6.08
N SER A 28 4.06 -2.30 5.93
CA SER A 28 5.10 -3.23 5.47
C SER A 28 5.96 -3.82 6.59
N GLY A 29 5.61 -3.60 7.86
CA GLY A 29 6.45 -4.01 8.98
C GLY A 29 7.82 -3.34 8.93
N ARG A 30 7.87 -2.02 8.76
CA ARG A 30 9.08 -1.19 8.62
C ARG A 30 9.91 -1.59 7.39
N LEU A 31 9.22 -1.76 6.26
CA LEU A 31 9.79 -2.11 4.96
C LEU A 31 10.36 -3.53 4.90
N LYS A 32 10.00 -4.37 5.87
CA LYS A 32 10.48 -5.75 5.95
C LYS A 32 9.71 -6.69 5.01
N TYR A 33 8.41 -6.45 4.81
CA TYR A 33 7.54 -7.36 4.07
C TYR A 33 7.01 -6.71 2.80
N VAL A 34 7.18 -7.40 1.67
CA VAL A 34 6.60 -7.02 0.37
C VAL A 34 5.55 -8.04 -0.09
N ARG A 35 5.27 -9.03 0.73
CA ARG A 35 4.26 -10.07 0.51
C ARG A 35 3.72 -10.50 1.85
N GLU A 36 2.38 -10.64 1.97
CA GLU A 36 1.80 -11.12 3.21
C GLU A 36 2.20 -12.58 3.49
N LEU A 37 2.39 -12.88 4.77
CA LEU A 37 2.68 -14.23 5.22
C LEU A 37 1.39 -15.07 5.10
N TRP A 38 1.50 -16.18 4.37
CA TRP A 38 0.34 -17.03 4.09
C TRP A 38 0.28 -18.21 5.06
N GLY A 39 -0.84 -18.27 5.85
CA GLY A 39 -1.11 -19.38 6.75
C GLY A 39 -1.76 -20.58 6.05
N PRO A 40 -2.94 -20.47 5.42
CA PRO A 40 -3.81 -19.29 5.40
C PRO A 40 -4.57 -19.11 6.71
N THR A 41 -4.73 -17.86 7.11
CA THR A 41 -5.61 -17.49 8.21
C THR A 41 -7.07 -17.58 7.78
N ALA A 42 -8.01 -17.45 8.73
CA ALA A 42 -9.44 -17.42 8.40
C ALA A 42 -9.77 -16.27 7.44
N ALA A 43 -9.18 -15.09 7.66
CA ALA A 43 -9.35 -13.94 6.77
C ALA A 43 -8.80 -14.21 5.37
N GLN A 44 -7.64 -14.84 5.28
CA GLN A 44 -7.02 -15.19 3.98
C GLN A 44 -7.84 -16.25 3.22
N LYS A 45 -8.43 -17.21 3.90
CA LYS A 45 -9.35 -18.16 3.28
C LYS A 45 -10.57 -17.46 2.70
N GLY A 46 -11.01 -16.37 3.32
CA GLY A 46 -12.12 -15.55 2.84
C GLY A 46 -11.82 -14.75 1.57
N TYR A 47 -10.57 -14.65 1.12
CA TYR A 47 -10.23 -13.99 -0.15
C TYR A 47 -10.75 -14.76 -1.36
N GLU A 48 -10.81 -16.07 -1.27
CA GLU A 48 -11.28 -16.93 -2.36
C GLU A 48 -12.75 -16.67 -2.62
N GLY A 49 -13.09 -16.41 -3.89
CA GLY A 49 -14.47 -16.14 -4.29
C GLY A 49 -15.05 -14.80 -3.84
N ARG A 50 -14.26 -13.92 -3.25
CA ARG A 50 -14.75 -12.59 -2.84
C ARG A 50 -14.98 -11.69 -4.03
N ALA A 51 -16.23 -11.37 -4.31
CA ALA A 51 -16.62 -10.57 -5.47
C ALA A 51 -16.12 -9.13 -5.41
N ASP A 52 -16.06 -8.51 -4.23
CA ASP A 52 -15.56 -7.15 -4.04
C ASP A 52 -14.06 -7.02 -4.32
N LEU A 53 -13.31 -8.13 -4.20
CA LEU A 53 -11.90 -8.19 -4.59
C LEU A 53 -11.73 -8.63 -6.06
N GLY A 54 -12.80 -8.99 -6.76
CA GLY A 54 -12.75 -9.50 -8.11
C GLY A 54 -12.19 -10.93 -8.21
N ASN A 55 -12.12 -11.66 -7.10
CA ASN A 55 -11.56 -13.02 -7.03
C ASN A 55 -12.60 -14.04 -7.46
N THR A 56 -12.95 -14.04 -8.75
CA THR A 56 -14.03 -14.89 -9.32
C THR A 56 -13.54 -16.14 -9.99
N VAL A 57 -12.23 -16.31 -10.16
CA VAL A 57 -11.61 -17.50 -10.75
C VAL A 57 -11.01 -18.35 -9.63
N PRO A 58 -11.19 -19.70 -9.66
CA PRO A 58 -10.57 -20.55 -8.64
C PRO A 58 -9.07 -20.32 -8.50
N GLY A 59 -8.59 -20.19 -7.25
CA GLY A 59 -7.19 -19.92 -6.94
C GLY A 59 -6.83 -18.44 -6.81
N ASP A 60 -7.75 -17.52 -7.12
CA ASP A 60 -7.49 -16.08 -7.08
C ASP A 60 -7.14 -15.58 -5.66
N GLY A 61 -7.72 -16.18 -4.64
CA GLY A 61 -7.44 -15.77 -3.25
C GLY A 61 -5.96 -15.82 -2.91
N PHE A 62 -5.29 -16.92 -3.24
CA PHE A 62 -3.86 -17.09 -3.02
C PHE A 62 -3.03 -16.35 -4.07
N LYS A 63 -3.41 -16.43 -5.35
CA LYS A 63 -2.66 -15.82 -6.46
C LYS A 63 -2.52 -14.31 -6.28
N TYR A 64 -3.57 -13.65 -5.82
CA TYR A 64 -3.63 -12.20 -5.64
C TYR A 64 -3.64 -11.81 -4.16
N ARG A 65 -2.85 -12.53 -3.36
CA ARG A 65 -2.64 -12.15 -1.95
C ARG A 65 -1.90 -10.83 -1.85
N GLY A 66 -1.89 -10.23 -0.66
CA GLY A 66 -1.27 -8.92 -0.46
C GLY A 66 0.20 -8.88 -0.86
N ARG A 67 0.56 -7.94 -1.72
CA ARG A 67 1.93 -7.68 -2.14
C ARG A 67 2.19 -6.19 -2.28
N GLY A 68 3.47 -5.82 -2.26
CA GLY A 68 3.90 -4.44 -2.31
C GLY A 68 3.87 -3.78 -0.94
N LEU A 69 4.34 -2.52 -0.86
CA LEU A 69 4.49 -1.83 0.42
C LEU A 69 3.15 -1.39 1.04
N ILE A 70 2.07 -1.36 0.25
CA ILE A 70 0.73 -1.04 0.75
C ILE A 70 -0.24 -2.22 0.66
N GLN A 71 0.29 -3.40 0.36
CA GLN A 71 -0.46 -4.66 0.35
C GLN A 71 -1.65 -4.65 -0.61
N THR A 72 -1.37 -4.48 -1.90
CA THR A 72 -2.36 -4.67 -2.97
C THR A 72 -2.91 -6.09 -2.90
N THR A 73 -4.22 -6.25 -2.80
CA THR A 73 -4.89 -7.54 -2.60
C THR A 73 -6.10 -7.66 -3.54
N GLY A 74 -6.25 -8.84 -4.16
CA GLY A 74 -7.39 -9.16 -5.02
C GLY A 74 -7.14 -8.86 -6.50
N ARG A 75 -7.73 -9.70 -7.38
CA ARG A 75 -7.58 -9.59 -8.83
C ARG A 75 -7.88 -8.20 -9.36
N HIS A 76 -8.98 -7.60 -8.89
CA HIS A 76 -9.40 -6.28 -9.34
C HIS A 76 -8.37 -5.20 -9.06
N ASN A 77 -7.80 -5.20 -7.85
CA ASN A 77 -6.78 -4.24 -7.46
C ASN A 77 -5.46 -4.48 -8.18
N TYR A 78 -5.09 -5.73 -8.44
CA TYR A 78 -3.93 -6.05 -9.26
C TYR A 78 -4.09 -5.54 -10.70
N LEU A 79 -5.28 -5.69 -11.26
CA LEU A 79 -5.55 -5.17 -12.61
C LEU A 79 -5.40 -3.64 -12.65
N LYS A 80 -6.02 -2.92 -11.73
CA LYS A 80 -5.95 -1.46 -11.67
C LYS A 80 -4.51 -0.97 -11.49
N THR A 81 -3.79 -1.56 -10.54
CA THR A 81 -2.38 -1.21 -10.28
C THR A 81 -1.52 -1.51 -11.49
N GLY A 82 -1.73 -2.67 -12.13
CA GLY A 82 -0.99 -3.05 -13.34
C GLY A 82 -1.21 -2.08 -14.49
N MET A 83 -2.45 -1.66 -14.71
CA MET A 83 -2.76 -0.66 -15.74
C MET A 83 -2.07 0.67 -15.46
N ALA A 84 -2.05 1.10 -14.21
CA ALA A 84 -1.41 2.36 -13.81
C ALA A 84 0.12 2.32 -13.96
N LEU A 85 0.74 1.19 -13.66
CA LEU A 85 2.21 1.04 -13.70
C LEU A 85 2.74 0.48 -15.02
N GLY A 86 1.87 0.09 -15.94
CA GLY A 86 2.29 -0.53 -17.20
C GLY A 86 2.83 -1.94 -17.02
N LEU A 87 2.32 -2.70 -16.06
CA LEU A 87 2.76 -4.05 -15.74
C LEU A 87 1.61 -5.06 -15.93
N ASP A 88 1.94 -6.27 -16.38
CA ASP A 88 0.99 -7.38 -16.44
C ASP A 88 0.96 -8.10 -15.09
N LEU A 89 0.25 -7.53 -14.12
CA LEU A 89 0.15 -8.07 -12.77
C LEU A 89 -0.89 -9.20 -12.67
N ILE A 90 -1.72 -9.39 -13.67
CA ILE A 90 -2.67 -10.51 -13.69
C ILE A 90 -1.93 -11.83 -13.96
N GLU A 91 -1.03 -11.85 -14.94
CA GLU A 91 -0.20 -13.01 -15.22
C GLU A 91 1.01 -13.14 -14.29
N HIS A 92 1.56 -12.00 -13.87
CA HIS A 92 2.78 -11.93 -13.07
C HIS A 92 2.59 -11.09 -11.80
N PRO A 93 1.73 -11.52 -10.85
CA PRO A 93 1.49 -10.76 -9.62
C PRO A 93 2.73 -10.60 -8.75
N GLU A 94 3.70 -11.51 -8.86
CA GLU A 94 4.97 -11.47 -8.13
C GLU A 94 5.84 -10.25 -8.48
N LEU A 95 5.56 -9.56 -9.59
CA LEU A 95 6.27 -8.34 -9.94
C LEU A 95 6.10 -7.24 -8.87
N LEU A 96 5.01 -7.27 -8.10
CA LEU A 96 4.81 -6.32 -7.00
C LEU A 96 5.77 -6.54 -5.82
N GLU A 97 6.50 -7.64 -5.79
CA GLU A 97 7.51 -7.90 -4.75
C GLU A 97 8.85 -7.24 -5.07
N HIS A 98 9.07 -6.81 -6.30
CA HIS A 98 10.29 -6.10 -6.68
C HIS A 98 10.30 -4.69 -6.03
N PRO A 99 11.44 -4.23 -5.50
CA PRO A 99 11.50 -2.97 -4.75
C PRO A 99 10.93 -1.76 -5.49
N GLU A 100 11.26 -1.60 -6.77
CA GLU A 100 10.74 -0.47 -7.57
C GLU A 100 9.22 -0.54 -7.73
N ASN A 101 8.70 -1.73 -8.06
CA ASN A 101 7.27 -1.92 -8.27
C ASN A 101 6.49 -1.82 -6.95
N ALA A 102 7.05 -2.34 -5.86
CA ALA A 102 6.45 -2.22 -4.54
C ALA A 102 6.33 -0.76 -4.11
N ALA A 103 7.38 0.03 -4.32
CA ALA A 103 7.39 1.46 -4.02
C ALA A 103 6.43 2.23 -4.92
N ASN A 104 6.44 1.97 -6.22
CA ASN A 104 5.57 2.65 -7.18
C ASN A 104 4.10 2.33 -6.94
N SER A 105 3.76 1.11 -6.57
CA SER A 105 2.37 0.76 -6.26
C SER A 105 1.84 1.53 -5.06
N ALA A 106 2.66 1.69 -4.03
CA ALA A 106 2.29 2.45 -2.84
C ALA A 106 2.14 3.95 -3.15
N ALA A 107 3.08 4.53 -3.88
CA ALA A 107 3.04 5.94 -4.23
C ALA A 107 1.88 6.27 -5.17
N TRP A 108 1.60 5.40 -6.14
CA TRP A 108 0.43 5.53 -7.01
C TRP A 108 -0.87 5.48 -6.21
N PHE A 109 -1.03 4.51 -5.33
CA PHE A 109 -2.19 4.40 -4.44
C PHE A 109 -2.38 5.69 -3.64
N TRP A 110 -1.29 6.21 -3.09
CA TRP A 110 -1.29 7.43 -2.29
C TRP A 110 -1.84 8.62 -3.06
N GLU A 111 -1.31 8.86 -4.25
CA GLU A 111 -1.75 9.96 -5.11
C GLU A 111 -3.19 9.77 -5.58
N GLU A 112 -3.55 8.56 -6.02
CA GLU A 112 -4.88 8.24 -6.54
C GLU A 112 -5.98 8.41 -5.50
N HIS A 113 -5.68 8.19 -4.23
CA HIS A 113 -6.65 8.31 -3.14
C HIS A 113 -6.63 9.69 -2.46
N GLY A 114 -5.95 10.66 -3.03
CA GLY A 114 -5.94 12.03 -2.52
C GLY A 114 -5.22 12.20 -1.18
N LEU A 115 -4.25 11.34 -0.89
CA LEU A 115 -3.60 11.35 0.41
C LEU A 115 -2.58 12.48 0.56
N ASN A 116 -2.06 13.02 -0.55
CA ASN A 116 -1.22 14.21 -0.52
C ASN A 116 -1.97 15.41 0.08
N GLU A 117 -3.20 15.62 -0.37
CA GLU A 117 -4.04 16.72 0.11
C GLU A 117 -4.37 16.57 1.59
N LEU A 118 -4.62 15.35 2.06
CA LEU A 118 -4.86 15.09 3.48
C LEU A 118 -3.59 15.30 4.32
N ALA A 119 -2.42 14.98 3.78
CA ALA A 119 -1.15 15.25 4.44
C ALA A 119 -0.92 16.76 4.58
N ASP A 120 -1.22 17.54 3.54
CA ASP A 120 -1.14 19.00 3.56
C ASP A 120 -2.07 19.59 4.62
N ALA A 121 -3.24 19.01 4.81
CA ALA A 121 -4.22 19.44 5.82
C ALA A 121 -3.88 18.95 7.24
N GLY A 122 -2.85 18.12 7.40
CA GLY A 122 -2.49 17.53 8.69
C GLY A 122 -3.47 16.47 9.19
N ASP A 123 -4.27 15.89 8.31
CA ASP A 123 -5.33 14.92 8.68
C ASP A 123 -4.84 13.48 8.58
N PHE A 124 -3.89 13.13 9.43
CA PHE A 124 -3.28 11.80 9.44
C PHE A 124 -4.27 10.69 9.81
N ILE A 125 -5.25 10.99 10.64
CA ILE A 125 -6.28 10.01 11.04
C ILE A 125 -7.12 9.61 9.83
N ARG A 126 -7.52 10.58 8.99
CA ARG A 126 -8.28 10.29 7.77
C ARG A 126 -7.45 9.51 6.75
N ILE A 127 -6.15 9.81 6.64
CA ILE A 127 -5.22 9.01 5.84
C ILE A 127 -5.26 7.56 6.29
N THR A 128 -5.13 7.32 7.59
CA THR A 128 -5.17 5.97 8.15
C THR A 128 -6.49 5.25 7.81
N ARG A 129 -7.61 5.95 7.92
CA ARG A 129 -8.92 5.38 7.58
C ARG A 129 -9.04 5.00 6.11
N ARG A 130 -8.51 5.82 5.20
CA ARG A 130 -8.54 5.50 3.76
C ARG A 130 -7.69 4.29 3.40
N ILE A 131 -6.57 4.11 4.07
CA ILE A 131 -5.68 2.98 3.83
C ILE A 131 -6.22 1.71 4.48
N ASN A 132 -6.64 1.79 5.75
CA ASN A 132 -6.96 0.63 6.56
C ASN A 132 -8.47 0.31 6.62
N GLY A 133 -9.32 1.29 6.33
CA GLY A 133 -10.76 1.19 6.55
C GLY A 133 -11.17 1.46 7.99
N GLY A 134 -10.21 1.66 8.89
CA GLY A 134 -10.39 1.97 10.30
C GLY A 134 -9.15 2.65 10.84
N VAL A 135 -8.89 2.49 12.13
CA VAL A 135 -7.75 3.13 12.81
C VAL A 135 -6.79 2.12 13.43
N ASN A 136 -6.73 0.91 12.89
CA ASN A 136 -5.82 -0.12 13.38
C ASN A 136 -4.37 0.35 13.30
N GLY A 137 -3.65 0.20 14.42
CA GLY A 137 -2.25 0.60 14.50
C GLY A 137 -2.01 2.11 14.50
N LEU A 138 -3.04 2.92 14.81
CA LEU A 138 -2.91 4.38 14.78
C LEU A 138 -1.76 4.88 15.66
N ALA A 139 -1.60 4.34 16.85
CA ALA A 139 -0.53 4.76 17.78
C ALA A 139 0.86 4.50 17.17
N GLU A 140 1.09 3.34 16.57
CA GLU A 140 2.36 3.02 15.90
C GLU A 140 2.57 3.90 14.69
N ARG A 141 1.52 4.12 13.88
CA ARG A 141 1.58 4.99 12.69
C ARG A 141 1.95 6.42 13.09
N GLN A 142 1.38 6.93 14.19
CA GLN A 142 1.68 8.27 14.70
C GLN A 142 3.10 8.36 15.24
N ALA A 143 3.61 7.31 15.89
CA ALA A 143 5.00 7.26 16.35
C ALA A 143 5.96 7.29 15.16
N LEU A 144 5.67 6.55 14.09
CA LEU A 144 6.45 6.57 12.85
C LEU A 144 6.38 7.94 12.17
N LEU A 145 5.22 8.60 12.20
CA LEU A 145 5.06 9.95 11.68
C LEU A 145 5.98 10.94 12.40
N GLN A 146 6.03 10.87 13.72
CA GLN A 146 6.90 11.73 14.50
C GLN A 146 8.37 11.50 14.14
N THR A 147 8.80 10.25 14.07
CA THR A 147 10.17 9.87 13.68
C THR A 147 10.52 10.39 12.29
N ALA A 148 9.63 10.20 11.31
CA ALA A 148 9.84 10.65 9.95
C ALA A 148 9.88 12.18 9.86
N THR A 149 8.98 12.87 10.57
CA THR A 149 8.94 14.33 10.61
C THR A 149 10.25 14.90 11.15
N GLU A 150 10.78 14.33 12.23
CA GLU A 150 12.06 14.73 12.80
C GLU A 150 13.23 14.49 11.84
N ALA A 151 13.23 13.35 11.15
CA ALA A 151 14.28 12.99 10.20
C ALA A 151 14.30 13.88 8.96
N LEU A 152 13.15 14.42 8.56
CA LEU A 152 12.98 15.26 7.37
C LEU A 152 13.02 16.77 7.68
N ALA A 153 13.14 17.12 8.96
CA ALA A 153 13.17 18.52 9.40
C ALA A 153 14.47 19.23 9.00
#